data_29d9865392e44839b77d988bd8903619
#
_entry.id   29d9865392e44839b77d988bd8903619
#
_cell.length_a   1.000
_cell.length_b   1.000
_cell.length_c   1.000
_cell.angle_alpha   90.00
_cell.angle_beta   90.00
_cell.angle_gamma   90.00
#
_symmetry.space_group_name_H-M   'P 1'
#
loop_
_entity.id
_entity.type
_entity.pdbx_description
1 polymer ?
#
loop_
_entity_poly.entity_id
_entity_poly.type
_entity_poly.pdbx_seq_one_letter_code
_entity_poly.pdbx_strand_id
1 'polypeptide(L)'
;YFLHSIVHEIQVLLTSGFEKNTYNLLFLLFPIVGIYLTSLFIKYVVRDNISHGITRVLYAISTKQSKLKSHNCWSSVVASGITIGFGGSVGAEAPIVLTGSAIGSNLGQIFRMNKKTMIMLVGCGASAAIAGIFKAPIAGLVFTLEVLMVDLSMASLLPILISCVTATCFSYILMGEKSLFDFTLTNPWELDRLPACILLGVFCGFVSLYFMRTMSACEGFFAKLGKRPYLKLLVGGLVLSSLIFLFPSLYGEGYSAVNILL
;
A
#
# COMPACT_ATOMS: atom_id res chain seq x y z
N TYR A 1 6.51 4.29 -9.67
CA TYR A 1 6.70 4.06 -11.11
C TYR A 1 6.77 2.57 -11.43
N PHE A 2 7.76 1.83 -10.90
CA PHE A 2 7.97 0.41 -11.20
C PHE A 2 6.76 -0.48 -10.91
N LEU A 3 6.09 -0.28 -9.77
CA LEU A 3 4.86 -1.02 -9.42
C LEU A 3 3.74 -0.73 -10.43
N HIS A 4 3.46 0.53 -10.73
CA HIS A 4 2.44 0.91 -11.71
C HIS A 4 2.75 0.37 -13.10
N SER A 5 4.03 0.36 -13.53
CA SER A 5 4.42 -0.27 -14.79
C SER A 5 4.12 -1.76 -14.81
N ILE A 6 4.47 -2.50 -13.76
CA ILE A 6 4.16 -3.95 -13.66
C ILE A 6 2.65 -4.18 -13.72
N VAL A 7 1.87 -3.44 -12.93
CA VAL A 7 0.41 -3.56 -12.91
C VAL A 7 -0.18 -3.27 -14.29
N HIS A 8 0.25 -2.18 -14.92
CA HIS A 8 -0.22 -1.78 -16.26
C HIS A 8 0.10 -2.82 -17.32
N GLU A 9 1.35 -3.33 -17.37
CA GLU A 9 1.75 -4.35 -18.35
C GLU A 9 0.94 -5.64 -18.17
N ILE A 10 0.74 -6.10 -16.94
CA ILE A 10 -0.07 -7.28 -16.65
C ILE A 10 -1.52 -7.04 -17.07
N GLN A 11 -2.11 -5.88 -16.74
CA GLN A 11 -3.48 -5.56 -17.12
C GLN A 11 -3.65 -5.47 -18.64
N VAL A 12 -2.73 -4.82 -19.35
CA VAL A 12 -2.75 -4.76 -20.81
C VAL A 12 -2.69 -6.16 -21.42
N LEU A 13 -1.79 -7.00 -20.92
CA LEU A 13 -1.62 -8.38 -21.40
C LEU A 13 -2.89 -9.21 -21.18
N LEU A 14 -3.57 -9.02 -20.04
CA LEU A 14 -4.81 -9.74 -19.71
C LEU A 14 -6.03 -9.21 -20.46
N THR A 15 -6.04 -7.90 -20.81
CA THR A 15 -7.20 -7.24 -21.44
C THR A 15 -7.05 -7.01 -22.93
N SER A 16 -5.86 -7.17 -23.51
CA SER A 16 -5.58 -6.89 -24.94
C SER A 16 -6.36 -7.74 -25.94
N GLY A 17 -7.05 -8.79 -25.50
CA GLY A 17 -7.88 -9.65 -26.37
C GLY A 17 -9.38 -9.54 -26.17
N PHE A 18 -9.87 -8.58 -25.37
CA PHE A 18 -11.27 -8.54 -24.98
C PHE A 18 -11.95 -7.21 -25.35
N GLU A 19 -13.09 -7.31 -26.05
CA GLU A 19 -13.98 -6.16 -26.24
C GLU A 19 -14.59 -5.71 -24.91
N LYS A 20 -14.60 -4.40 -24.67
CA LYS A 20 -15.02 -3.72 -23.43
C LYS A 20 -16.45 -4.03 -22.93
N ASN A 21 -17.26 -4.77 -23.70
CA ASN A 21 -18.71 -4.88 -23.50
C ASN A 21 -19.26 -6.28 -23.18
N THR A 22 -18.41 -7.26 -22.95
CA THR A 22 -18.88 -8.60 -22.58
C THR A 22 -18.52 -8.92 -21.14
N TYR A 23 -19.53 -9.34 -20.34
CA TYR A 23 -19.34 -9.92 -19.00
C TYR A 23 -18.51 -11.20 -19.14
N ASN A 24 -17.19 -11.08 -19.13
CA ASN A 24 -16.32 -12.21 -19.29
C ASN A 24 -16.15 -12.92 -17.95
N LEU A 25 -16.64 -14.15 -17.85
CA LEU A 25 -16.40 -15.05 -16.71
C LEU A 25 -14.90 -15.23 -16.37
N LEU A 26 -14.00 -14.89 -17.32
CA LEU A 26 -12.56 -14.87 -17.10
C LEU A 26 -12.11 -13.86 -16.04
N PHE A 27 -12.81 -12.74 -15.87
CA PHE A 27 -12.55 -11.80 -14.77
C PHE A 27 -12.74 -12.45 -13.40
N LEU A 28 -13.54 -13.49 -13.31
CA LEU A 28 -13.73 -14.28 -12.09
C LEU A 28 -12.52 -15.16 -11.79
N LEU A 29 -11.76 -15.56 -12.81
CA LEU A 29 -10.62 -16.46 -12.65
C LEU A 29 -9.31 -15.71 -12.36
N PHE A 30 -9.15 -14.50 -12.89
CA PHE A 30 -7.90 -13.74 -12.79
C PHE A 30 -7.45 -13.46 -11.35
N PRO A 31 -8.29 -13.01 -10.39
CA PRO A 31 -7.85 -12.79 -9.02
C PRO A 31 -7.37 -14.08 -8.33
N ILE A 32 -8.02 -15.22 -8.62
CA ILE A 32 -7.62 -16.53 -8.07
C ILE A 32 -6.23 -16.90 -8.57
N VAL A 33 -6.00 -16.75 -9.88
CA VAL A 33 -4.69 -17.03 -10.51
C VAL A 33 -3.63 -16.10 -9.95
N GLY A 34 -3.93 -14.80 -9.81
CA GLY A 34 -3.01 -13.81 -9.24
C GLY A 34 -2.57 -14.15 -7.83
N ILE A 35 -3.53 -14.46 -6.95
CA ILE A 35 -3.24 -14.86 -5.56
C ILE A 35 -2.41 -16.15 -5.52
N TYR A 36 -2.71 -17.10 -6.39
CA TYR A 36 -1.96 -18.35 -6.49
C TYR A 36 -0.52 -18.13 -6.96
N LEU A 37 -0.32 -17.34 -8.03
CA LEU A 37 1.01 -16.97 -8.53
C LEU A 37 1.83 -16.22 -7.48
N THR A 38 1.21 -15.26 -6.78
CA THR A 38 1.86 -14.54 -5.68
C THR A 38 2.26 -15.50 -4.56
N SER A 39 1.41 -16.47 -4.21
CA SER A 39 1.74 -17.49 -3.21
C SER A 39 2.92 -18.36 -3.64
N LEU A 40 2.99 -18.75 -4.91
CA LEU A 40 4.14 -19.49 -5.47
C LEU A 40 5.42 -18.64 -5.43
N PHE A 41 5.32 -17.37 -5.85
CA PHE A 41 6.44 -16.44 -5.80
C PHE A 41 7.01 -16.30 -4.39
N ILE A 42 6.13 -16.10 -3.39
CA ILE A 42 6.54 -16.00 -1.99
C ILE A 42 7.21 -17.31 -1.52
N LYS A 43 6.62 -18.45 -1.84
CA LYS A 43 7.10 -19.76 -1.39
C LYS A 43 8.44 -20.15 -1.99
N TYR A 44 8.65 -19.93 -3.28
CA TYR A 44 9.84 -20.42 -4.00
C TYR A 44 10.96 -19.38 -4.11
N VAL A 45 10.61 -18.11 -4.30
CA VAL A 45 11.58 -17.03 -4.54
C VAL A 45 11.95 -16.34 -3.24
N VAL A 46 10.95 -15.84 -2.50
CA VAL A 46 11.20 -15.04 -1.29
C VAL A 46 11.57 -15.90 -0.08
N ARG A 47 10.93 -17.07 0.06
CA ARG A 47 11.16 -18.05 1.14
C ARG A 47 11.05 -17.44 2.55
N ASP A 48 10.25 -16.37 2.70
CA ASP A 48 10.01 -15.68 3.97
C ASP A 48 8.53 -15.30 4.06
N ASN A 49 8.00 -15.15 5.27
CA ASN A 49 6.63 -14.70 5.47
C ASN A 49 6.53 -13.21 5.15
N ILE A 50 5.85 -12.86 4.07
CA ILE A 50 5.45 -11.49 3.79
C ILE A 50 4.13 -11.27 4.55
N SER A 51 4.24 -10.79 5.80
CA SER A 51 3.09 -10.34 6.58
C SER A 51 2.74 -8.89 6.22
N HIS A 52 1.68 -8.34 6.82
CA HIS A 52 1.24 -6.96 6.63
C HIS A 52 2.43 -5.97 6.63
N GLY A 53 2.62 -5.24 5.52
CA GLY A 53 3.82 -4.45 5.25
C GLY A 53 4.16 -3.45 6.37
N ILE A 54 3.18 -2.64 6.80
CA ILE A 54 3.35 -1.61 7.84
C ILE A 54 3.60 -2.26 9.20
N THR A 55 2.84 -3.29 9.57
CA THR A 55 3.02 -4.03 10.82
C THR A 55 4.43 -4.62 10.94
N ARG A 56 5.00 -5.06 9.82
CA ARG A 56 6.37 -5.58 9.79
C ARG A 56 7.40 -4.49 10.04
N VAL A 57 7.18 -3.28 9.53
CA VAL A 57 8.05 -2.12 9.81
C VAL A 57 7.97 -1.76 11.29
N LEU A 58 6.77 -1.65 11.86
CA LEU A 58 6.56 -1.38 13.29
C LEU A 58 7.23 -2.44 14.18
N TYR A 59 7.06 -3.71 13.83
CA TYR A 59 7.72 -4.80 14.54
C TYR A 59 9.24 -4.72 14.47
N ALA A 60 9.79 -4.36 13.31
CA ALA A 60 11.24 -4.18 13.15
C ALA A 60 11.77 -3.01 13.99
N ILE A 61 11.03 -1.88 14.05
CA ILE A 61 11.39 -0.72 14.87
C ILE A 61 11.41 -1.09 16.35
N SER A 62 10.36 -1.79 16.82
CA SER A 62 10.21 -2.12 18.24
C SER A 62 11.15 -3.23 18.71
N THR A 63 11.34 -4.30 17.93
CA THR A 63 12.01 -5.52 18.40
C THR A 63 13.36 -5.81 17.75
N LYS A 64 13.56 -5.46 16.47
CA LYS A 64 14.74 -5.83 15.67
C LYS A 64 15.73 -4.69 15.40
N GLN A 65 15.77 -3.69 16.24
CA GLN A 65 16.64 -2.51 16.04
C GLN A 65 16.49 -1.87 14.64
N SER A 66 15.27 -1.88 14.10
CA SER A 66 14.95 -1.39 12.75
C SER A 66 15.65 -2.11 11.60
N LYS A 67 16.11 -3.35 11.81
CA LYS A 67 16.76 -4.16 10.76
C LYS A 67 15.71 -4.92 9.95
N LEU A 68 15.57 -4.54 8.69
CA LEU A 68 14.75 -5.22 7.70
C LEU A 68 15.63 -6.04 6.76
N LYS A 69 15.13 -7.20 6.32
CA LYS A 69 15.86 -8.06 5.37
C LYS A 69 15.93 -7.42 3.99
N SER A 70 17.05 -7.59 3.27
CA SER A 70 17.29 -6.94 1.98
C SER A 70 16.28 -7.31 0.90
N HIS A 71 15.74 -8.53 0.91
CA HIS A 71 14.72 -8.93 -0.08
C HIS A 71 13.45 -8.06 -0.02
N ASN A 72 13.12 -7.44 1.13
CA ASN A 72 11.96 -6.55 1.26
C ASN A 72 12.07 -5.27 0.39
N CYS A 73 13.27 -4.92 -0.09
CA CYS A 73 13.47 -3.79 -0.99
C CYS A 73 12.79 -3.98 -2.35
N TRP A 74 12.47 -5.21 -2.75
CA TRP A 74 11.87 -5.49 -4.05
C TRP A 74 10.73 -6.52 -3.99
N SER A 75 10.81 -7.50 -3.07
CA SER A 75 9.87 -8.62 -3.03
C SER A 75 8.43 -8.21 -2.77
N SER A 76 8.22 -7.18 -1.95
CA SER A 76 6.89 -6.66 -1.62
C SER A 76 6.22 -5.99 -2.83
N VAL A 77 6.99 -5.20 -3.58
CA VAL A 77 6.50 -4.53 -4.80
C VAL A 77 6.15 -5.54 -5.88
N VAL A 78 7.00 -6.56 -6.10
CA VAL A 78 6.73 -7.59 -7.11
C VAL A 78 5.51 -8.42 -6.72
N ALA A 79 5.42 -8.87 -5.46
CA ALA A 79 4.29 -9.66 -4.98
C ALA A 79 2.95 -8.92 -5.11
N SER A 80 2.90 -7.64 -4.70
CA SER A 80 1.69 -6.83 -4.83
C SER A 80 1.41 -6.46 -6.28
N GLY A 81 2.43 -6.20 -7.11
CA GLY A 81 2.27 -5.96 -8.54
C GLY A 81 1.59 -7.12 -9.26
N ILE A 82 1.98 -8.36 -8.95
CA ILE A 82 1.31 -9.55 -9.47
C ILE A 82 -0.15 -9.60 -8.97
N THR A 83 -0.38 -9.45 -7.66
CA THR A 83 -1.74 -9.54 -7.10
C THR A 83 -2.67 -8.48 -7.67
N ILE A 84 -2.25 -7.22 -7.72
CA ILE A 84 -3.04 -6.08 -8.23
C ILE A 84 -3.22 -6.19 -9.75
N GLY A 85 -2.18 -6.56 -10.48
CA GLY A 85 -2.21 -6.72 -11.93
C GLY A 85 -3.23 -7.77 -12.38
N PHE A 86 -3.39 -8.84 -11.63
CA PHE A 86 -4.44 -9.85 -11.85
C PHE A 86 -5.79 -9.48 -11.22
N GLY A 87 -5.98 -8.24 -10.78
CA GLY A 87 -7.25 -7.73 -10.28
C GLY A 87 -7.52 -7.97 -8.81
N GLY A 88 -6.52 -8.35 -8.03
CA GLY A 88 -6.66 -8.43 -6.57
C GLY A 88 -6.98 -7.06 -5.98
N SER A 89 -8.00 -6.98 -5.12
CA SER A 89 -8.45 -5.74 -4.49
C SER A 89 -7.56 -5.40 -3.29
N VAL A 90 -6.44 -4.74 -3.55
CA VAL A 90 -5.42 -4.40 -2.55
C VAL A 90 -4.79 -3.05 -2.89
N GLY A 91 -4.53 -2.22 -1.87
CA GLY A 91 -3.78 -0.97 -2.03
C GLY A 91 -2.27 -1.19 -2.20
N ALA A 92 -1.65 -0.32 -2.98
CA ALA A 92 -0.20 -0.32 -3.24
C ALA A 92 0.63 0.30 -2.10
N GLU A 93 0.01 1.04 -1.19
CA GLU A 93 0.67 1.88 -0.19
C GLU A 93 1.52 1.05 0.78
N ALA A 94 0.94 0.00 1.37
CA ALA A 94 1.64 -0.82 2.36
C ALA A 94 2.88 -1.53 1.79
N PRO A 95 2.84 -2.14 0.60
CA PRO A 95 4.02 -2.69 -0.07
C PRO A 95 5.10 -1.65 -0.35
N ILE A 96 4.72 -0.45 -0.79
CA ILE A 96 5.67 0.60 -1.14
C ILE A 96 6.31 1.19 0.12
N VAL A 97 5.54 1.39 1.20
CA VAL A 97 6.06 1.80 2.51
C VAL A 97 7.06 0.78 3.04
N LEU A 98 6.76 -0.52 2.97
CA LEU A 98 7.70 -1.57 3.37
C LEU A 98 8.98 -1.52 2.54
N THR A 99 8.87 -1.33 1.24
CA THR A 99 10.02 -1.23 0.33
C THR A 99 10.88 -0.01 0.66
N GLY A 100 10.29 1.18 0.81
CA GLY A 100 11.03 2.39 1.19
C GLY A 100 11.69 2.24 2.56
N SER A 101 10.98 1.73 3.54
CA SER A 101 11.53 1.42 4.87
C SER A 101 12.68 0.42 4.82
N ALA A 102 12.58 -0.61 3.97
CA ALA A 102 13.62 -1.60 3.79
C ALA A 102 14.88 -1.01 3.14
N ILE A 103 14.72 -0.12 2.17
CA ILE A 103 15.84 0.61 1.55
C ILE A 103 16.55 1.44 2.63
N GLY A 104 15.82 2.25 3.40
CA GLY A 104 16.38 3.04 4.50
C GLY A 104 17.10 2.18 5.54
N SER A 105 16.49 1.05 5.94
CA SER A 105 17.08 0.08 6.86
C SER A 105 18.37 -0.53 6.32
N ASN A 106 18.40 -0.96 5.05
CA ASN A 106 19.56 -1.61 4.46
C ASN A 106 20.71 -0.61 4.26
N LEU A 107 20.43 0.64 3.87
CA LEU A 107 21.44 1.70 3.85
C LEU A 107 22.07 1.89 5.23
N GLY A 108 21.25 1.99 6.28
CA GLY A 108 21.75 2.12 7.64
C GLY A 108 22.58 0.91 8.10
N GLN A 109 22.24 -0.29 7.66
CA GLN A 109 23.02 -1.51 7.93
C GLN A 109 24.37 -1.51 7.22
N ILE A 110 24.42 -1.09 5.94
CA ILE A 110 25.67 -0.99 5.16
C ILE A 110 26.64 -0.02 5.84
N PHE A 111 26.16 1.13 6.28
CA PHE A 111 26.97 2.13 6.97
C PHE A 111 27.13 1.89 8.47
N ARG A 112 26.64 0.77 9.01
CA ARG A 112 26.72 0.38 10.43
C ARG A 112 26.23 1.48 11.38
N MET A 113 25.12 2.13 11.04
CA MET A 113 24.55 3.21 11.81
C MET A 113 23.99 2.73 13.16
N ASN A 114 23.98 3.63 14.15
CA ASN A 114 23.39 3.35 15.46
C ASN A 114 21.86 3.18 15.39
N LYS A 115 21.25 2.62 16.44
CA LYS A 115 19.81 2.34 16.49
C LYS A 115 18.95 3.57 16.21
N LYS A 116 19.30 4.73 16.77
CA LYS A 116 18.54 5.99 16.61
C LYS A 116 18.53 6.46 15.15
N THR A 117 19.68 6.44 14.49
CA THR A 117 19.82 6.77 13.06
C THR A 117 19.12 5.74 12.17
N MET A 118 19.14 4.46 12.56
CA MET A 118 18.41 3.40 11.85
C MET A 118 16.90 3.63 11.83
N ILE A 119 16.31 3.99 12.99
CA ILE A 119 14.88 4.34 13.08
C ILE A 119 14.56 5.52 12.16
N MET A 120 15.40 6.56 12.20
CA MET A 120 15.25 7.75 11.37
C MET A 120 15.33 7.40 9.86
N LEU A 121 16.29 6.58 9.43
CA LEU A 121 16.43 6.18 8.03
C LEU A 121 15.23 5.34 7.55
N VAL A 122 14.71 4.45 8.40
CA VAL A 122 13.47 3.70 8.13
C VAL A 122 12.30 4.65 7.96
N GLY A 123 12.19 5.66 8.83
CA GLY A 123 11.19 6.72 8.74
C GLY A 123 11.32 7.54 7.46
N CYS A 124 12.53 7.97 7.09
CA CYS A 124 12.80 8.68 5.82
C CYS A 124 12.38 7.84 4.60
N GLY A 125 12.67 6.54 4.60
CA GLY A 125 12.26 5.66 3.52
C GLY A 125 10.74 5.48 3.41
N ALA A 126 10.06 5.34 4.54
CA ALA A 126 8.60 5.24 4.59
C ALA A 126 7.91 6.52 4.14
N SER A 127 8.36 7.67 4.66
CA SER A 127 7.82 8.99 4.33
C SER A 127 8.01 9.34 2.86
N ALA A 128 9.20 9.08 2.32
CA ALA A 128 9.50 9.26 0.90
C ALA A 128 8.59 8.40 0.01
N ALA A 129 8.31 7.17 0.43
CA ALA A 129 7.40 6.26 -0.29
C ALA A 129 5.99 6.85 -0.42
N ILE A 130 5.41 7.31 0.68
CA ILE A 130 4.07 7.93 0.70
C ILE A 130 4.07 9.27 -0.06
N ALA A 131 5.06 10.13 0.22
CA ALA A 131 5.18 11.43 -0.43
C ALA A 131 5.31 11.30 -1.96
N GLY A 132 6.05 10.29 -2.43
CA GLY A 132 6.25 10.03 -3.85
C GLY A 132 4.99 9.51 -4.56
N ILE A 133 4.16 8.67 -3.91
CA ILE A 133 2.92 8.15 -4.50
C ILE A 133 1.88 9.27 -4.63
N PHE A 134 1.62 9.96 -3.53
CA PHE A 134 0.55 10.97 -3.47
C PHE A 134 1.01 12.36 -3.95
N LYS A 135 2.29 12.52 -4.27
CA LYS A 135 2.92 13.82 -4.60
C LYS A 135 2.65 14.88 -3.51
N ALA A 136 2.59 14.44 -2.26
CA ALA A 136 2.21 15.23 -1.10
C ALA A 136 3.26 15.08 0.02
N PRO A 137 4.27 15.98 0.07
CA PRO A 137 5.37 15.85 1.04
C PRO A 137 4.90 15.93 2.50
N ILE A 138 3.92 16.79 2.79
CA ILE A 138 3.36 16.94 4.14
C ILE A 138 2.62 15.66 4.57
N ALA A 139 1.87 15.04 3.67
CA ALA A 139 1.17 13.80 3.97
C ALA A 139 2.14 12.65 4.31
N GLY A 140 3.26 12.55 3.60
CA GLY A 140 4.32 11.58 3.91
C GLY A 140 4.97 11.82 5.27
N LEU A 141 5.21 13.07 5.64
CA LEU A 141 5.71 13.46 6.95
C LEU A 141 4.74 13.05 8.07
N VAL A 142 3.47 13.48 7.97
CA VAL A 142 2.43 13.19 8.98
C VAL A 142 2.21 11.69 9.12
N PHE A 143 2.12 10.95 8.02
CA PHE A 143 2.01 9.48 8.03
C PHE A 143 3.14 8.83 8.84
N THR A 144 4.37 9.25 8.65
CA THR A 144 5.52 8.66 9.33
C THR A 144 5.52 8.95 10.82
N LEU A 145 5.14 10.16 11.21
CA LEU A 145 5.04 10.55 12.62
C LEU A 145 3.92 9.80 13.34
N GLU A 146 2.77 9.67 12.70
CA GLU A 146 1.59 9.07 13.30
C GLU A 146 1.65 7.53 13.27
N VAL A 147 1.96 6.95 12.12
CA VAL A 147 1.90 5.50 11.93
C VAL A 147 3.15 4.79 12.44
N LEU A 148 4.33 5.34 12.19
CA LEU A 148 5.59 4.72 12.65
C LEU A 148 6.03 5.19 14.03
N MET A 149 5.28 6.13 14.65
CA MET A 149 5.57 6.64 16.00
C MET A 149 7.02 7.09 16.18
N VAL A 150 7.59 7.72 15.14
CA VAL A 150 8.95 8.27 15.19
C VAL A 150 8.94 9.51 16.07
N ASP A 151 9.94 9.64 16.94
CA ASP A 151 10.06 10.75 17.86
C ASP A 151 10.02 12.12 17.17
N LEU A 152 9.15 13.02 17.67
CA LEU A 152 8.98 14.40 17.22
C LEU A 152 10.15 15.29 17.67
N SER A 153 11.38 14.94 17.30
CA SER A 153 12.53 15.81 17.55
C SER A 153 12.91 16.56 16.27
N MET A 154 13.42 17.79 16.39
CA MET A 154 13.92 18.56 15.23
C MET A 154 15.00 17.79 14.46
N ALA A 155 15.77 16.96 15.15
CA ALA A 155 16.79 16.14 14.54
C ALA A 155 16.23 15.02 13.63
N SER A 156 14.99 14.57 13.85
CA SER A 156 14.31 13.57 13.02
C SER A 156 13.37 14.19 11.99
N LEU A 157 12.71 15.29 12.32
CA LEU A 157 11.74 15.97 11.44
C LEU A 157 12.40 16.49 10.16
N LEU A 158 13.55 17.13 10.27
CA LEU A 158 14.22 17.78 9.14
C LEU A 158 14.67 16.77 8.06
N PRO A 159 15.35 15.65 8.40
CA PRO A 159 15.69 14.62 7.41
C PRO A 159 14.45 13.97 6.76
N ILE A 160 13.38 13.72 7.53
CA ILE A 160 12.14 13.14 7.02
C ILE A 160 11.48 14.12 6.02
N LEU A 161 11.41 15.40 6.34
CA LEU A 161 10.84 16.41 5.46
C LEU A 161 11.65 16.53 4.14
N ILE A 162 12.98 16.59 4.23
CA ILE A 162 13.85 16.61 3.05
C ILE A 162 13.61 15.37 2.19
N SER A 163 13.49 14.20 2.81
CA SER A 163 13.20 12.94 2.12
C SER A 163 11.87 12.98 1.38
N CYS A 164 10.81 13.53 2.02
CA CYS A 164 9.50 13.71 1.40
C CYS A 164 9.55 14.65 0.19
N VAL A 165 10.20 15.82 0.34
CA VAL A 165 10.29 16.81 -0.72
C VAL A 165 11.07 16.26 -1.91
N THR A 166 12.23 15.64 -1.67
CA THR A 166 13.04 15.03 -2.75
C THR A 166 12.27 13.93 -3.46
N ALA A 167 11.59 13.04 -2.73
CA ALA A 167 10.78 11.98 -3.34
C ALA A 167 9.65 12.54 -4.20
N THR A 168 8.98 13.58 -3.74
CA THR A 168 7.93 14.26 -4.49
C THR A 168 8.48 14.92 -5.76
N CYS A 169 9.62 15.62 -5.68
CA CYS A 169 10.27 16.20 -6.85
C CYS A 169 10.64 15.12 -7.89
N PHE A 170 11.23 14.01 -7.47
CA PHE A 170 11.51 12.89 -8.36
C PHE A 170 10.25 12.27 -8.96
N SER A 171 9.16 12.19 -8.18
CA SER A 171 7.88 11.69 -8.69
C SER A 171 7.33 12.61 -9.80
N TYR A 172 7.41 13.92 -9.65
CA TYR A 172 7.03 14.87 -10.69
C TYR A 172 7.87 14.73 -11.96
N ILE A 173 9.18 14.54 -11.83
CA ILE A 173 10.09 14.36 -12.97
C ILE A 173 9.77 13.07 -13.74
N LEU A 174 9.50 11.96 -13.01
CA LEU A 174 9.31 10.64 -13.63
C LEU A 174 7.88 10.38 -14.12
N MET A 175 6.88 10.91 -13.44
CA MET A 175 5.46 10.63 -13.69
C MET A 175 4.69 11.84 -14.25
N GLY A 176 5.36 12.99 -14.45
CA GLY A 176 4.74 14.23 -14.90
C GLY A 176 3.85 14.87 -13.83
N GLU A 177 3.05 15.85 -14.25
CA GLU A 177 2.23 16.67 -13.33
C GLU A 177 0.93 16.02 -12.87
N LYS A 178 0.49 14.92 -13.50
CA LYS A 178 -0.77 14.27 -13.13
C LYS A 178 -0.73 13.83 -11.67
N SER A 179 -1.66 14.37 -10.89
CA SER A 179 -1.90 13.92 -9.52
C SER A 179 -2.68 12.61 -9.51
N LEU A 180 -2.66 11.90 -8.40
CA LEU A 180 -3.44 10.66 -8.24
C LEU A 180 -4.94 10.97 -8.20
N PHE A 181 -5.30 12.13 -7.64
CA PHE A 181 -6.66 12.64 -7.53
C PHE A 181 -6.75 13.99 -8.22
N ASP A 182 -7.60 14.09 -9.25
CA ASP A 182 -7.86 15.33 -9.95
C ASP A 182 -9.14 15.96 -9.37
N PHE A 183 -8.97 16.99 -8.56
CA PHE A 183 -10.09 17.76 -8.04
C PHE A 183 -9.84 19.26 -8.20
N THR A 184 -10.89 19.99 -8.47
CA THR A 184 -10.87 21.46 -8.55
C THR A 184 -11.53 22.05 -7.32
N LEU A 185 -10.79 22.88 -6.57
CA LEU A 185 -11.36 23.63 -5.46
C LEU A 185 -12.24 24.75 -6.03
N THR A 186 -13.55 24.53 -6.05
CA THR A 186 -14.53 25.53 -6.52
C THR A 186 -14.73 26.64 -5.51
N ASN A 187 -14.55 26.37 -4.22
CA ASN A 187 -14.72 27.37 -3.15
C ASN A 187 -13.51 27.38 -2.21
N PRO A 188 -13.01 28.55 -1.82
CA PRO A 188 -11.95 28.66 -0.82
C PRO A 188 -12.41 28.08 0.53
N TRP A 189 -11.45 27.69 1.35
CA TRP A 189 -11.74 27.21 2.70
C TRP A 189 -12.22 28.35 3.58
N GLU A 190 -13.39 28.18 4.21
CA GLU A 190 -14.01 29.15 5.11
C GLU A 190 -14.19 28.55 6.51
N LEU A 191 -14.12 29.39 7.54
CA LEU A 191 -14.26 28.96 8.95
C LEU A 191 -15.63 28.34 9.25
N ASP A 192 -16.66 28.73 8.51
CA ASP A 192 -18.04 28.21 8.66
C ASP A 192 -18.15 26.71 8.37
N ARG A 193 -17.15 26.14 7.68
CA ARG A 193 -17.07 24.68 7.38
C ARG A 193 -16.44 23.86 8.50
N LEU A 194 -15.91 24.51 9.54
CA LEU A 194 -15.22 23.86 10.64
C LEU A 194 -16.12 22.84 11.38
N PRO A 195 -17.40 23.12 11.70
CA PRO A 195 -18.28 22.13 12.31
C PRO A 195 -18.49 20.89 11.44
N ALA A 196 -18.62 21.06 10.11
CA ALA A 196 -18.74 19.95 9.16
C ALA A 196 -17.46 19.09 9.13
N CYS A 197 -16.28 19.71 9.19
CA CYS A 197 -15.00 18.99 9.26
C CYS A 197 -14.89 18.17 10.57
N ILE A 198 -15.33 18.71 11.70
CA ILE A 198 -15.35 17.99 12.98
C ILE A 198 -16.29 16.77 12.88
N LEU A 199 -17.50 16.98 12.35
CA LEU A 199 -18.48 15.91 12.18
C LEU A 199 -17.96 14.82 11.23
N LEU A 200 -17.31 15.21 10.13
CA LEU A 200 -16.64 14.30 9.21
C LEU A 200 -15.54 13.49 9.92
N GLY A 201 -14.72 14.14 10.77
CA GLY A 201 -13.68 13.46 11.54
C GLY A 201 -14.25 12.39 12.49
N VAL A 202 -15.35 12.71 13.19
CA VAL A 202 -16.05 11.76 14.05
C VAL A 202 -16.60 10.59 13.23
N PHE A 203 -17.24 10.88 12.09
CA PHE A 203 -17.75 9.85 11.18
C PHE A 203 -16.64 8.94 10.68
N CYS A 204 -15.51 9.51 10.22
CA CYS A 204 -14.34 8.74 9.80
C CYS A 204 -13.79 7.85 10.94
N GLY A 205 -13.83 8.33 12.20
CA GLY A 205 -13.46 7.54 13.36
C GLY A 205 -14.32 6.31 13.54
N PHE A 206 -15.65 6.43 13.40
CA PHE A 206 -16.58 5.28 13.45
C PHE A 206 -16.35 4.31 12.28
N VAL A 207 -16.15 4.82 11.07
CA VAL A 207 -15.83 3.98 9.88
C VAL A 207 -14.53 3.21 10.09
N SER A 208 -13.49 3.87 10.61
CA SER A 208 -12.21 3.22 10.94
C SER A 208 -12.37 2.10 11.96
N LEU A 209 -13.15 2.33 13.03
CA LEU A 209 -13.46 1.30 14.03
C LEU A 209 -14.21 0.11 13.42
N TYR A 210 -15.18 0.38 12.57
CA TYR A 210 -15.93 -0.65 11.85
C TYR A 210 -15.01 -1.47 10.95
N PHE A 211 -14.16 -0.79 10.17
CA PHE A 211 -13.19 -1.45 9.28
C PHE A 211 -12.24 -2.36 10.05
N MET A 212 -11.66 -1.87 11.16
CA MET A 212 -10.73 -2.64 11.98
C MET A 212 -11.39 -3.89 12.59
N ARG A 213 -12.64 -3.76 13.08
CA ARG A 213 -13.39 -4.90 13.60
C ARG A 213 -13.73 -5.93 12.53
N THR A 214 -14.11 -5.47 11.34
CA THR A 214 -14.42 -6.33 10.19
C THR A 214 -13.19 -7.08 9.72
N MET A 215 -12.04 -6.40 9.60
CA MET A 215 -10.75 -7.03 9.26
C MET A 215 -10.38 -8.13 10.26
N SER A 216 -10.44 -7.81 11.56
CA SER A 216 -10.12 -8.80 12.60
C SER A 216 -11.11 -9.99 12.60
N ALA A 217 -12.37 -9.76 12.31
CA ALA A 217 -13.36 -10.83 12.18
C ALA A 217 -13.07 -11.72 10.96
N CYS A 218 -12.73 -11.12 9.82
CA CYS A 218 -12.33 -11.85 8.61
C CYS A 218 -11.06 -12.67 8.85
N GLU A 219 -10.02 -12.08 9.47
CA GLU A 219 -8.80 -12.80 9.84
C GLU A 219 -9.10 -13.99 10.77
N GLY A 220 -9.96 -13.78 11.77
CA GLY A 220 -10.42 -14.82 12.68
C GLY A 220 -11.16 -15.95 11.97
N PHE A 221 -12.00 -15.61 10.98
CA PHE A 221 -12.70 -16.60 10.15
C PHE A 221 -11.73 -17.45 9.33
N PHE A 222 -10.78 -16.79 8.62
CA PHE A 222 -9.76 -17.51 7.86
C PHE A 222 -8.78 -18.28 8.73
N ALA A 223 -8.52 -17.84 9.98
CA ALA A 223 -7.73 -18.60 10.94
C ALA A 223 -8.38 -19.94 11.28
N LYS A 224 -9.71 -19.99 11.43
CA LYS A 224 -10.49 -21.21 11.71
C LYS A 224 -10.44 -22.26 10.58
N LEU A 225 -10.14 -21.86 9.34
CA LEU A 225 -9.97 -22.80 8.22
C LEU A 225 -8.72 -23.71 8.35
N GLY A 226 -8.03 -23.64 9.48
CA GLY A 226 -6.93 -24.53 9.84
C GLY A 226 -5.62 -24.26 9.10
N LYS A 227 -4.71 -25.25 9.10
CA LYS A 227 -3.37 -25.15 8.52
C LYS A 227 -3.31 -25.47 7.01
N ARG A 228 -4.44 -25.41 6.28
CA ARG A 228 -4.49 -25.74 4.84
C ARG A 228 -4.38 -24.45 4.00
N PRO A 229 -3.15 -24.03 3.59
CA PRO A 229 -2.95 -22.75 2.89
C PRO A 229 -3.68 -22.70 1.55
N TYR A 230 -3.70 -23.78 0.79
CA TYR A 230 -4.37 -23.84 -0.51
C TYR A 230 -5.89 -23.71 -0.41
N LEU A 231 -6.51 -24.24 0.64
CA LEU A 231 -7.95 -24.09 0.87
C LEU A 231 -8.29 -22.63 1.19
N LYS A 232 -7.46 -21.95 1.99
CA LYS A 232 -7.61 -20.51 2.28
C LYS A 232 -7.51 -19.67 1.02
N LEU A 233 -6.54 -19.97 0.15
CA LEU A 233 -6.35 -19.28 -1.13
C LEU A 233 -7.57 -19.47 -2.03
N LEU A 234 -8.08 -20.68 -2.13
CA LEU A 234 -9.22 -20.99 -3.00
C LEU A 234 -10.52 -20.34 -2.49
N VAL A 235 -10.82 -20.46 -1.20
CA VAL A 235 -12.00 -19.83 -0.59
C VAL A 235 -11.90 -18.30 -0.67
N GLY A 236 -10.76 -17.72 -0.29
CA GLY A 236 -10.54 -16.28 -0.36
C GLY A 236 -10.61 -15.76 -1.80
N GLY A 237 -10.01 -16.47 -2.74
CA GLY A 237 -10.06 -16.13 -4.16
C GLY A 237 -11.47 -16.19 -4.73
N LEU A 238 -12.27 -17.23 -4.41
CA LEU A 238 -13.66 -17.34 -4.85
C LEU A 238 -14.53 -16.21 -4.28
N VAL A 239 -14.41 -15.92 -2.99
CA VAL A 239 -15.16 -14.83 -2.35
C VAL A 239 -14.79 -13.49 -2.98
N LEU A 240 -13.49 -13.22 -3.16
CA LEU A 240 -13.02 -11.99 -3.80
C LEU A 240 -13.53 -11.87 -5.23
N SER A 241 -13.41 -12.93 -6.03
CA SER A 241 -13.89 -12.95 -7.42
C SER A 241 -15.40 -12.71 -7.51
N SER A 242 -16.18 -13.31 -6.60
CA SER A 242 -17.63 -13.08 -6.54
C SER A 242 -17.96 -11.63 -6.19
N LEU A 243 -17.20 -11.03 -5.26
CA LEU A 243 -17.38 -9.62 -4.89
C LEU A 243 -16.99 -8.69 -6.04
N ILE A 244 -15.91 -8.96 -6.77
CA ILE A 244 -15.49 -8.16 -7.94
C ILE A 244 -16.53 -8.27 -9.04
N PHE A 245 -17.15 -9.43 -9.23
CA PHE A 245 -18.23 -9.61 -10.21
C PHE A 245 -19.47 -8.77 -9.86
N LEU A 246 -19.83 -8.70 -8.57
CA LEU A 246 -20.94 -7.87 -8.09
C LEU A 246 -20.59 -6.37 -8.09
N PHE A 247 -19.36 -6.05 -7.75
CA PHE A 247 -18.86 -4.67 -7.61
C PHE A 247 -17.55 -4.50 -8.39
N PRO A 248 -17.61 -4.19 -9.70
CA PRO A 248 -16.41 -4.02 -10.54
C PRO A 248 -15.42 -2.96 -10.05
N SER A 249 -15.87 -2.01 -9.23
CA SER A 249 -15.03 -0.99 -8.59
C SER A 249 -13.98 -1.57 -7.62
N LEU A 250 -14.16 -2.81 -7.18
CA LEU A 250 -13.20 -3.53 -6.33
C LEU A 250 -12.01 -4.09 -7.12
N TYR A 251 -11.99 -4.00 -8.44
CA TYR A 251 -10.90 -4.52 -9.26
C TYR A 251 -9.64 -3.64 -9.14
N GLY A 252 -8.55 -4.22 -8.66
CA GLY A 252 -7.27 -3.55 -8.50
C GLY A 252 -7.20 -2.62 -7.29
N GLU A 253 -6.64 -1.42 -7.48
CA GLU A 253 -6.39 -0.45 -6.39
C GLU A 253 -7.63 0.39 -6.01
N GLY A 254 -8.65 0.45 -6.88
CA GLY A 254 -9.88 1.22 -6.63
C GLY A 254 -9.79 2.73 -6.90
N TYR A 255 -8.62 3.28 -7.23
CA TYR A 255 -8.45 4.73 -7.48
C TYR A 255 -9.32 5.26 -8.64
N SER A 256 -9.55 4.44 -9.65
CA SER A 256 -10.44 4.80 -10.77
C SER A 256 -11.87 5.07 -10.31
N ALA A 257 -12.37 4.30 -9.35
CA ALA A 257 -13.71 4.52 -8.78
C ALA A 257 -13.77 5.81 -7.94
N VAL A 258 -12.70 6.13 -7.22
CA VAL A 258 -12.60 7.39 -6.45
C VAL A 258 -12.56 8.59 -7.38
N ASN A 259 -11.80 8.54 -8.48
CA ASN A 259 -11.73 9.63 -9.46
C ASN A 259 -13.05 9.88 -10.20
N ILE A 260 -13.94 8.88 -10.29
CA ILE A 260 -15.28 9.07 -10.85
C ILE A 260 -16.20 9.81 -9.87
N LEU A 261 -15.96 9.68 -8.57
CA LEU A 261 -16.75 10.31 -7.50
C LEU A 261 -16.29 11.74 -7.18
N LEU A 262 -15.07 12.12 -7.53
CA LEU A 262 -14.49 13.47 -7.35
C LEU A 262 -14.86 14.38 -8.52
#